data_0d18f119b8ead55a78cd5362f47e7deb
#
_entry.id   0d18f119b8ead55a78cd5362f47e7deb
#
_cell.length_a   1.000
_cell.length_b   1.000
_cell.length_c   1.000
_cell.angle_alpha   90.00
_cell.angle_beta   90.00
_cell.angle_gamma   90.00
#
_symmetry.space_group_name_H-M   'P 1'
#
loop_
_entity.id
_entity.type
_entity.pdbx_description
1 polymer ?
#
loop_
_entity_poly.entity_id
_entity_poly.type
_entity_poly.pdbx_seq_one_letter_code
_entity_poly.pdbx_strand_id
1 'polypeptide(L)'
;FVIIFDPQEENTISADQVAKICDRANGVGADGVIRITRPDGKWFMDYRNADGSLAEMCGNGIRVMARYLVANGHQGEGLFPIQTRDGAKFLRVPAEGDISVNMGQVNDEGDIVTVVANDQQYSARHISIGNPHAVAFLDDLETVGSLVSAPVVTPASVYPEGVNVEFVEIESPDTLIMRVHERGSGETRSCGTGTCAVALAATIYTRGRLPARWIIKPPGGTLIVDIDGHSNATLTGPAELIKDYDITSYLAI
;
A
#
# COMPACT_ATOMS: atom_id res chain seq x y z
N PHE A 1 10.28 4.20 4.27
CA PHE A 1 11.05 3.00 3.89
C PHE A 1 12.54 3.29 3.93
N VAL A 2 13.33 2.25 4.27
CA VAL A 2 14.79 2.26 4.05
C VAL A 2 15.09 1.48 2.78
N ILE A 3 15.86 2.08 1.86
CA ILE A 3 16.33 1.42 0.64
C ILE A 3 17.74 0.90 0.86
N ILE A 4 17.97 -0.36 0.48
CA ILE A 4 19.29 -0.99 0.40
C ILE A 4 19.52 -1.34 -1.07
N PHE A 5 20.48 -0.66 -1.70
CA PHE A 5 20.82 -0.92 -3.11
C PHE A 5 21.88 -2.03 -3.20
N ASP A 6 21.47 -3.20 -3.67
CA ASP A 6 22.28 -4.42 -3.72
C ASP A 6 22.02 -5.21 -5.01
N PRO A 7 22.31 -4.61 -6.19
CA PRO A 7 21.98 -5.22 -7.48
C PRO A 7 22.78 -6.51 -7.79
N GLN A 8 23.87 -6.76 -7.08
CA GLN A 8 24.69 -7.97 -7.20
C GLN A 8 24.30 -9.06 -6.22
N GLU A 9 23.38 -8.80 -5.31
CA GLU A 9 22.92 -9.74 -4.28
C GLU A 9 24.05 -10.22 -3.32
N GLU A 10 24.98 -9.29 -3.03
CA GLU A 10 26.13 -9.57 -2.16
C GLU A 10 25.77 -9.60 -0.67
N ASN A 11 24.64 -8.99 -0.32
CA ASN A 11 24.22 -8.86 1.07
C ASN A 11 23.00 -9.71 1.37
N THR A 12 23.01 -10.36 2.52
CA THR A 12 21.80 -10.94 3.11
C THR A 12 21.35 -10.09 4.29
N ILE A 13 20.05 -9.88 4.43
CA ILE A 13 19.50 -9.17 5.57
C ILE A 13 18.55 -10.09 6.33
N SER A 14 18.76 -10.26 7.64
CA SER A 14 17.88 -11.06 8.49
C SER A 14 16.63 -10.28 8.93
N ALA A 15 15.60 -10.99 9.39
CA ALA A 15 14.41 -10.36 9.95
C ALA A 15 14.75 -9.46 11.15
N ASP A 16 15.64 -9.91 12.03
CA ASP A 16 16.06 -9.14 13.21
C ASP A 16 16.81 -7.83 12.83
N GLN A 17 17.61 -7.87 11.77
CA GLN A 17 18.29 -6.67 11.27
C GLN A 17 17.27 -5.67 10.69
N VAL A 18 16.28 -6.15 9.95
CA VAL A 18 15.18 -5.31 9.44
C VAL A 18 14.41 -4.69 10.59
N ALA A 19 14.04 -5.48 11.60
CA ALA A 19 13.31 -4.98 12.76
C ALA A 19 14.11 -3.90 13.51
N LYS A 20 15.42 -4.07 13.68
CA LYS A 20 16.30 -3.05 14.29
C LYS A 20 16.38 -1.77 13.46
N ILE A 21 16.50 -1.88 12.13
CA ILE A 21 16.53 -0.71 11.23
C ILE A 21 15.20 0.04 11.31
N CYS A 22 14.08 -0.68 11.35
CA CYS A 22 12.73 -0.10 11.34
C CYS A 22 12.27 0.43 12.70
N ASP A 23 12.97 0.09 13.80
CA ASP A 23 12.63 0.58 15.14
C ASP A 23 12.62 2.10 15.17
N ARG A 24 11.47 2.69 15.54
CA ARG A 24 11.30 4.16 15.55
C ARG A 24 11.96 4.84 16.74
N ALA A 25 12.29 4.09 17.79
CA ALA A 25 12.96 4.63 18.99
C ALA A 25 14.48 4.53 18.90
N ASN A 26 15.01 3.43 18.36
CA ASN A 26 16.44 3.11 18.44
C ASN A 26 17.08 2.86 17.05
N GLY A 27 16.29 2.81 15.98
CA GLY A 27 16.72 2.59 14.61
C GLY A 27 16.58 3.83 13.73
N VAL A 28 16.55 3.60 12.42
CA VAL A 28 16.23 4.65 11.44
C VAL A 28 14.75 5.04 11.53
N GLY A 29 13.89 4.08 11.85
CA GLY A 29 12.44 4.25 11.98
C GLY A 29 11.74 4.26 10.61
N ALA A 30 11.21 3.11 10.20
CA ALA A 30 10.55 2.97 8.90
C ALA A 30 9.42 1.94 8.95
N ASP A 31 8.53 1.98 7.94
CA ASP A 31 7.46 0.99 7.77
C ASP A 31 7.98 -0.34 7.18
N GLY A 32 9.21 -0.35 6.69
CA GLY A 32 9.86 -1.53 6.15
C GLY A 32 11.16 -1.21 5.39
N VAL A 33 11.83 -2.28 4.97
CA VAL A 33 13.06 -2.23 4.18
C VAL A 33 12.80 -2.73 2.77
N ILE A 34 13.31 -2.01 1.78
CA ILE A 34 13.30 -2.39 0.37
C ILE A 34 14.75 -2.65 -0.05
N ARG A 35 15.11 -3.90 -0.21
CA ARG A 35 16.37 -4.28 -0.83
C ARG A 35 16.16 -4.36 -2.34
N ILE A 36 16.89 -3.53 -3.09
CA ILE A 36 16.83 -3.49 -4.54
C ILE A 36 17.85 -4.46 -5.10
N THR A 37 17.39 -5.51 -5.73
CA THR A 37 18.26 -6.49 -6.41
C THR A 37 18.00 -6.51 -7.90
N ARG A 38 18.84 -7.26 -8.67
CA ARG A 38 18.72 -7.30 -10.13
C ARG A 38 18.96 -8.71 -10.69
N PRO A 39 18.24 -9.73 -10.21
CA PRO A 39 18.37 -11.09 -10.73
C PRO A 39 18.03 -11.13 -12.22
N ASP A 40 18.82 -11.84 -12.99
CA ASP A 40 18.66 -11.98 -14.45
C ASP A 40 18.52 -10.63 -15.19
N GLY A 41 19.15 -9.59 -14.66
CA GLY A 41 19.13 -8.24 -15.22
C GLY A 41 17.81 -7.48 -15.05
N LYS A 42 16.86 -7.97 -14.25
CA LYS A 42 15.56 -7.35 -13.98
C LYS A 42 15.54 -6.76 -12.57
N TRP A 43 15.06 -5.53 -12.44
CA TRP A 43 14.87 -4.92 -11.11
C TRP A 43 13.87 -5.72 -10.29
N PHE A 44 14.26 -6.09 -9.06
CA PHE A 44 13.44 -6.85 -8.13
C PHE A 44 13.33 -6.11 -6.78
N MET A 45 12.10 -6.00 -6.31
CA MET A 45 11.77 -5.41 -5.02
C MET A 45 11.72 -6.52 -3.95
N ASP A 46 12.81 -6.71 -3.20
CA ASP A 46 12.79 -7.53 -1.99
C ASP A 46 12.29 -6.68 -0.82
N TYR A 47 10.97 -6.66 -0.63
CA TYR A 47 10.32 -5.87 0.41
C TYR A 47 10.09 -6.70 1.66
N ARG A 48 10.37 -6.10 2.81
CA ARG A 48 10.12 -6.64 4.14
C ARG A 48 9.43 -5.61 5.02
N ASN A 49 8.41 -6.05 5.74
CA ASN A 49 7.73 -5.25 6.75
C ASN A 49 8.67 -4.86 7.89
N ALA A 50 8.24 -3.94 8.76
CA ALA A 50 9.04 -3.45 9.87
C ALA A 50 9.44 -4.54 10.89
N ASP A 51 8.68 -5.62 10.99
CA ASP A 51 8.99 -6.79 11.83
C ASP A 51 9.95 -7.80 11.16
N GLY A 52 10.39 -7.52 9.93
CA GLY A 52 11.26 -8.38 9.12
C GLY A 52 10.54 -9.46 8.32
N SER A 53 9.23 -9.61 8.44
CA SER A 53 8.45 -10.55 7.64
C SER A 53 8.48 -10.18 6.15
N LEU A 54 8.47 -11.20 5.30
CA LEU A 54 8.41 -11.00 3.86
C LEU A 54 7.01 -10.53 3.45
N ALA A 55 6.95 -9.53 2.60
CA ALA A 55 5.70 -9.12 1.96
C ALA A 55 5.79 -9.26 0.44
N GLU A 56 4.66 -9.52 -0.18
CA GLU A 56 4.57 -9.80 -1.61
C GLU A 56 4.80 -8.54 -2.44
N MET A 57 4.16 -7.43 -2.06
CA MET A 57 4.24 -6.13 -2.72
C MET A 57 3.77 -5.01 -1.78
N CYS A 58 4.28 -3.79 -1.99
CA CYS A 58 3.82 -2.58 -1.31
C CYS A 58 3.71 -1.45 -2.34
N GLY A 59 2.49 -0.94 -2.57
CA GLY A 59 2.23 0.11 -3.55
C GLY A 59 2.98 1.42 -3.27
N ASN A 60 3.16 1.78 -1.99
CA ASN A 60 3.94 2.95 -1.59
C ASN A 60 5.44 2.70 -1.77
N GLY A 61 5.93 1.53 -1.32
CA GLY A 61 7.33 1.15 -1.39
C GLY A 61 7.84 1.04 -2.82
N ILE A 62 7.05 0.47 -3.74
CA ILE A 62 7.48 0.32 -5.15
C ILE A 62 7.64 1.67 -5.85
N ARG A 63 6.84 2.70 -5.49
CA ARG A 63 7.03 4.06 -6.01
C ARG A 63 8.32 4.68 -5.49
N VAL A 64 8.63 4.47 -4.20
CA VAL A 64 9.91 4.94 -3.61
C VAL A 64 11.10 4.25 -4.28
N MET A 65 11.06 2.94 -4.49
CA MET A 65 12.09 2.22 -5.24
C MET A 65 12.25 2.76 -6.66
N ALA A 66 11.16 2.98 -7.39
CA ALA A 66 11.21 3.49 -8.75
C ALA A 66 11.80 4.90 -8.82
N ARG A 67 11.45 5.78 -7.86
CA ARG A 67 12.05 7.10 -7.74
C ARG A 67 13.56 7.01 -7.48
N TYR A 68 13.98 6.11 -6.59
CA TYR A 68 15.39 5.88 -6.30
C TYR A 68 16.17 5.47 -7.54
N LEU A 69 15.65 4.51 -8.29
CA LEU A 69 16.31 4.02 -9.52
C LEU A 69 16.50 5.12 -10.58
N VAL A 70 15.49 5.97 -10.77
CA VAL A 70 15.54 7.06 -11.75
C VAL A 70 16.43 8.20 -11.24
N ALA A 71 16.29 8.63 -10.00
CA ALA A 71 17.05 9.73 -9.44
C ALA A 71 18.56 9.46 -9.37
N ASN A 72 18.95 8.19 -9.21
CA ASN A 72 20.36 7.77 -9.17
C ASN A 72 20.90 7.29 -10.54
N GLY A 73 20.12 7.43 -11.61
CA GLY A 73 20.55 7.07 -12.97
C GLY A 73 20.69 5.57 -13.24
N HIS A 74 20.13 4.72 -12.38
CA HIS A 74 20.14 3.26 -12.57
C HIS A 74 19.10 2.80 -13.60
N GLN A 75 18.05 3.61 -13.81
CA GLN A 75 16.96 3.37 -14.76
C GLN A 75 16.57 4.71 -15.41
N GLY A 76 16.30 4.69 -16.71
CA GLY A 76 15.71 5.85 -17.40
C GLY A 76 14.28 6.10 -16.95
N GLU A 77 13.85 7.36 -17.02
CA GLU A 77 12.44 7.73 -16.83
C GLU A 77 11.51 7.06 -17.86
N GLY A 78 10.22 7.05 -17.60
CA GLY A 78 9.21 6.49 -18.49
C GLY A 78 8.51 5.25 -17.93
N LEU A 79 8.14 4.34 -18.82
CA LEU A 79 7.43 3.12 -18.47
C LEU A 79 8.41 1.95 -18.35
N PHE A 80 8.49 1.32 -17.18
CA PHE A 80 9.28 0.12 -16.97
C PHE A 80 8.69 -0.80 -15.89
N PRO A 81 9.01 -2.11 -15.92
CA PRO A 81 8.58 -3.05 -14.91
C PRO A 81 9.57 -3.12 -13.74
N ILE A 82 9.02 -3.39 -12.55
CA ILE A 82 9.74 -3.88 -11.38
C ILE A 82 9.15 -5.24 -11.01
N GLN A 83 10.00 -6.24 -10.82
CA GLN A 83 9.59 -7.56 -10.34
C GLN A 83 9.32 -7.50 -8.84
N THR A 84 8.28 -8.18 -8.39
CA THR A 84 7.94 -8.35 -6.98
C THR A 84 7.59 -9.82 -6.73
N ARG A 85 7.36 -10.21 -5.47
CA ARG A 85 6.84 -11.55 -5.15
C ARG A 85 5.41 -11.77 -5.67
N ASP A 86 4.67 -10.67 -5.90
CA ASP A 86 3.35 -10.66 -6.55
C ASP A 86 3.47 -10.37 -8.07
N GLY A 87 4.55 -10.84 -8.72
CA GLY A 87 4.76 -10.67 -10.14
C GLY A 87 5.29 -9.29 -10.56
N ALA A 88 5.31 -9.04 -11.87
CA ALA A 88 5.79 -7.80 -12.43
C ALA A 88 4.75 -6.68 -12.30
N LYS A 89 5.17 -5.54 -11.77
CA LYS A 89 4.38 -4.31 -11.73
C LYS A 89 4.95 -3.30 -12.71
N PHE A 90 4.08 -2.69 -13.52
CA PHE A 90 4.48 -1.67 -14.49
C PHE A 90 4.26 -0.29 -13.90
N LEU A 91 5.32 0.53 -13.93
CA LEU A 91 5.29 1.88 -13.40
C LEU A 91 5.58 2.90 -14.50
N ARG A 92 4.88 4.02 -14.44
CA ARG A 92 5.24 5.23 -15.18
C ARG A 92 5.91 6.20 -14.23
N VAL A 93 7.19 6.46 -14.46
CA VAL A 93 8.06 7.26 -13.58
C VAL A 93 8.55 8.48 -14.37
N PRO A 94 8.03 9.68 -14.13
CA PRO A 94 8.56 10.91 -14.70
C PRO A 94 9.86 11.33 -13.98
N ALA A 95 10.61 12.23 -14.60
CA ALA A 95 11.79 12.83 -13.96
C ALA A 95 11.42 13.48 -12.61
N GLU A 96 10.30 14.19 -12.57
CA GLU A 96 9.74 14.85 -11.39
C GLU A 96 8.23 14.60 -11.29
N GLY A 97 7.66 14.76 -10.10
CA GLY A 97 6.23 14.60 -9.84
C GLY A 97 5.80 13.18 -9.52
N ASP A 98 4.52 12.90 -9.65
CA ASP A 98 3.91 11.67 -9.17
C ASP A 98 4.22 10.46 -10.04
N ILE A 99 4.31 9.31 -9.39
CA ILE A 99 4.57 8.01 -10.02
C ILE A 99 3.27 7.22 -10.06
N SER A 100 2.96 6.65 -11.23
CA SER A 100 1.82 5.76 -11.41
C SER A 100 2.28 4.30 -11.44
N VAL A 101 1.54 3.43 -10.76
CA VAL A 101 1.78 1.98 -10.75
C VAL A 101 0.50 1.23 -11.10
N ASN A 102 0.58 0.27 -12.01
CA ASN A 102 -0.50 -0.66 -12.28
C ASN A 102 -0.62 -1.65 -11.11
N MET A 103 -1.73 -1.57 -10.39
CA MET A 103 -2.00 -2.40 -9.22
C MET A 103 -2.67 -3.73 -9.55
N GLY A 104 -3.14 -3.89 -10.79
CA GLY A 104 -3.89 -5.05 -11.23
C GLY A 104 -5.40 -4.84 -11.16
N GLN A 105 -6.13 -5.94 -11.30
CA GLN A 105 -7.59 -5.91 -11.33
C GLN A 105 -8.16 -5.83 -9.92
N VAL A 106 -9.11 -4.92 -9.73
CA VAL A 106 -9.89 -4.78 -8.49
C VAL A 106 -11.30 -5.32 -8.73
N ASN A 107 -11.77 -6.16 -7.80
CA ASN A 107 -13.02 -6.91 -7.94
C ASN A 107 -13.96 -6.65 -6.76
N ASP A 108 -15.25 -6.52 -7.08
CA ASP A 108 -16.33 -6.56 -6.10
C ASP A 108 -16.73 -8.03 -5.89
N GLU A 109 -16.50 -8.56 -4.70
CA GLU A 109 -16.84 -9.96 -4.37
C GLU A 109 -18.36 -10.15 -4.06
N GLY A 110 -19.09 -9.03 -3.96
CA GLY A 110 -20.53 -9.02 -3.77
C GLY A 110 -21.01 -9.18 -2.34
N ASP A 111 -20.14 -9.57 -1.41
CA ASP A 111 -20.50 -9.72 0.00
C ASP A 111 -20.62 -8.36 0.69
N ILE A 112 -21.61 -8.26 1.58
CA ILE A 112 -21.73 -7.17 2.54
C ILE A 112 -21.52 -7.77 3.93
N VAL A 113 -20.56 -7.23 4.65
CA VAL A 113 -20.19 -7.67 6.00
C VAL A 113 -20.45 -6.58 7.03
N THR A 114 -20.54 -6.96 8.29
CA THR A 114 -20.61 -6.01 9.41
C THR A 114 -19.23 -5.86 10.00
N VAL A 115 -18.77 -4.63 10.11
CA VAL A 115 -17.52 -4.23 10.79
C VAL A 115 -17.89 -3.55 12.10
N VAL A 116 -17.29 -3.98 13.21
CA VAL A 116 -17.45 -3.34 14.53
C VAL A 116 -16.15 -2.66 14.93
N ALA A 117 -16.21 -1.37 15.15
CA ALA A 117 -15.11 -0.56 15.68
C ALA A 117 -15.68 0.46 16.66
N ASN A 118 -14.99 0.70 17.80
CA ASN A 118 -15.41 1.64 18.83
C ASN A 118 -16.89 1.44 19.26
N ASP A 119 -17.29 0.18 19.48
CA ASP A 119 -18.67 -0.23 19.84
C ASP A 119 -19.78 0.18 18.82
N GLN A 120 -19.38 0.63 17.64
CA GLN A 120 -20.31 0.94 16.55
C GLN A 120 -20.22 -0.10 15.44
N GLN A 121 -21.36 -0.31 14.75
CA GLN A 121 -21.47 -1.24 13.64
C GLN A 121 -21.55 -0.50 12.31
N TYR A 122 -20.75 -0.92 11.36
CA TYR A 122 -20.69 -0.38 10.02
C TYR A 122 -20.96 -1.47 8.99
N SER A 123 -21.72 -1.15 7.95
CA SER A 123 -21.89 -2.03 6.78
C SER A 123 -20.68 -1.81 5.85
N ALA A 124 -19.97 -2.87 5.51
CA ALA A 124 -18.80 -2.82 4.65
C ALA A 124 -18.94 -3.75 3.45
N ARG A 125 -18.42 -3.31 2.31
CA ARG A 125 -18.39 -4.10 1.07
C ARG A 125 -17.08 -4.84 0.95
N HIS A 126 -17.14 -6.11 0.56
CA HIS A 126 -15.97 -6.93 0.28
C HIS A 126 -15.42 -6.64 -1.11
N ILE A 127 -14.22 -6.08 -1.14
CA ILE A 127 -13.44 -5.80 -2.37
C ILE A 127 -12.13 -6.59 -2.32
N SER A 128 -11.68 -7.08 -3.47
CA SER A 128 -10.42 -7.81 -3.60
C SER A 128 -9.52 -7.17 -4.66
N ILE A 129 -8.22 -7.10 -4.38
CA ILE A 129 -7.17 -6.74 -5.32
C ILE A 129 -5.94 -7.65 -5.10
N GLY A 130 -6.20 -8.96 -5.11
CA GLY A 130 -5.25 -10.00 -4.72
C GLY A 130 -5.24 -10.29 -3.22
N ASN A 131 -5.61 -9.31 -2.39
CA ASN A 131 -5.86 -9.44 -0.95
C ASN A 131 -7.23 -8.85 -0.60
N PRO A 132 -7.86 -9.28 0.54
CA PRO A 132 -9.21 -8.88 0.88
C PRO A 132 -9.26 -7.53 1.60
N HIS A 133 -10.30 -6.76 1.28
CA HIS A 133 -10.62 -5.46 1.85
C HIS A 133 -12.11 -5.38 2.24
N ALA A 134 -12.40 -4.86 3.43
CA ALA A 134 -13.75 -4.52 3.87
C ALA A 134 -13.89 -3.00 3.94
N VAL A 135 -14.61 -2.42 2.99
CA VAL A 135 -14.72 -0.96 2.83
C VAL A 135 -16.05 -0.47 3.37
N ALA A 136 -16.04 0.35 4.42
CA ALA A 136 -17.20 0.95 5.07
C ALA A 136 -17.26 2.46 4.82
N PHE A 137 -18.42 2.97 4.38
CA PHE A 137 -18.70 4.39 4.23
C PHE A 137 -19.44 4.92 5.46
N LEU A 138 -19.02 6.09 5.93
CA LEU A 138 -19.59 6.78 7.09
C LEU A 138 -19.51 8.30 6.91
N ASP A 139 -20.27 9.03 7.72
CA ASP A 139 -20.36 10.49 7.64
C ASP A 139 -19.25 11.21 8.42
N ASP A 140 -18.59 10.53 9.38
CA ASP A 140 -17.56 11.12 10.24
C ASP A 140 -16.55 10.04 10.69
N LEU A 141 -15.32 10.13 10.20
CA LEU A 141 -14.22 9.21 10.50
C LEU A 141 -13.76 9.24 11.96
N GLU A 142 -14.05 10.29 12.72
CA GLU A 142 -13.71 10.37 14.14
C GLU A 142 -14.52 9.35 14.96
N THR A 143 -15.70 8.96 14.49
CA THR A 143 -16.57 7.99 15.18
C THR A 143 -15.96 6.59 15.27
N VAL A 144 -15.02 6.27 14.39
CA VAL A 144 -14.30 4.98 14.38
C VAL A 144 -13.38 4.81 15.59
N GLY A 145 -12.95 5.92 16.20
CA GLY A 145 -12.04 5.91 17.33
C GLY A 145 -10.65 5.39 16.95
N SER A 146 -10.02 4.66 17.88
CA SER A 146 -8.68 4.08 17.67
C SER A 146 -8.75 2.78 16.86
N LEU A 147 -7.92 2.68 15.82
CA LEU A 147 -7.74 1.47 15.00
C LEU A 147 -6.46 0.70 15.38
N VAL A 148 -5.93 0.89 16.57
CA VAL A 148 -4.78 0.10 17.08
C VAL A 148 -5.17 -1.38 17.19
N SER A 149 -6.37 -1.68 17.69
CA SER A 149 -6.94 -3.03 17.70
C SER A 149 -7.71 -3.28 16.42
N ALA A 150 -7.62 -4.53 15.90
CA ALA A 150 -8.35 -4.91 14.70
C ALA A 150 -9.87 -4.78 14.90
N PRO A 151 -10.58 -4.12 13.97
CA PRO A 151 -12.03 -4.17 13.93
C PRO A 151 -12.55 -5.62 13.82
N VAL A 152 -13.68 -5.90 14.45
CA VAL A 152 -14.31 -7.23 14.36
C VAL A 152 -15.17 -7.29 13.10
N VAL A 153 -14.94 -8.28 12.24
CA VAL A 153 -15.71 -8.45 11.00
C VAL A 153 -16.58 -9.70 11.06
N THR A 154 -17.86 -9.57 10.69
CA THR A 154 -18.84 -10.64 10.72
C THR A 154 -19.59 -10.74 9.39
N PRO A 155 -19.77 -11.96 8.84
CA PRO A 155 -19.32 -13.25 9.37
C PRO A 155 -17.81 -13.47 9.15
N ALA A 156 -17.14 -14.02 10.15
CA ALA A 156 -15.69 -14.29 10.09
C ALA A 156 -15.31 -15.29 8.99
N SER A 157 -16.24 -16.09 8.52
CA SER A 157 -16.04 -17.07 7.44
C SER A 157 -15.71 -16.45 6.09
N VAL A 158 -16.05 -15.18 5.87
CA VAL A 158 -15.71 -14.45 4.63
C VAL A 158 -14.20 -14.21 4.56
N TYR A 159 -13.55 -14.05 5.72
CA TYR A 159 -12.14 -13.70 5.81
C TYR A 159 -11.36 -14.64 6.75
N PRO A 160 -11.17 -15.91 6.38
CA PRO A 160 -10.56 -16.92 7.26
C PRO A 160 -9.12 -16.56 7.68
N GLU A 161 -8.40 -15.78 6.87
CA GLU A 161 -7.04 -15.31 7.13
C GLU A 161 -6.97 -13.83 7.57
N GLY A 162 -8.13 -13.23 7.89
CA GLY A 162 -8.23 -11.81 8.22
C GLY A 162 -8.36 -10.90 7.00
N VAL A 163 -8.59 -9.62 7.24
CA VAL A 163 -8.96 -8.63 6.23
C VAL A 163 -8.37 -7.26 6.57
N ASN A 164 -8.10 -6.46 5.54
CA ASN A 164 -7.85 -5.03 5.70
C ASN A 164 -9.20 -4.32 5.81
N VAL A 165 -9.33 -3.39 6.72
CA VAL A 165 -10.58 -2.67 6.95
C VAL A 165 -10.36 -1.20 6.68
N GLU A 166 -11.09 -0.67 5.71
CA GLU A 166 -11.06 0.73 5.32
C GLU A 166 -12.34 1.44 5.75
N PHE A 167 -12.19 2.57 6.43
CA PHE A 167 -13.27 3.49 6.76
C PHE A 167 -13.14 4.73 5.89
N VAL A 168 -14.24 5.14 5.26
CA VAL A 168 -14.23 6.14 4.19
C VAL A 168 -15.29 7.19 4.41
N GLU A 169 -14.90 8.45 4.30
CA GLU A 169 -15.78 9.62 4.29
C GLU A 169 -15.72 10.28 2.90
N ILE A 170 -16.85 10.69 2.37
CA ILE A 170 -16.93 11.40 1.09
C ILE A 170 -16.78 12.91 1.35
N GLU A 171 -15.62 13.47 1.01
CA GLU A 171 -15.34 14.91 1.17
C GLU A 171 -15.98 15.73 0.05
N SER A 172 -15.96 15.20 -1.17
CA SER A 172 -16.54 15.84 -2.36
C SER A 172 -16.91 14.80 -3.41
N PRO A 173 -17.57 15.15 -4.54
CA PRO A 173 -17.98 14.19 -5.55
C PRO A 173 -16.87 13.32 -6.14
N ASP A 174 -15.62 13.72 -6.04
CA ASP A 174 -14.45 13.04 -6.58
C ASP A 174 -13.34 12.79 -5.54
N THR A 175 -13.56 13.19 -4.28
CA THR A 175 -12.54 13.16 -3.24
C THR A 175 -13.04 12.43 -1.99
N LEU A 176 -12.21 11.52 -1.50
CA LEU A 176 -12.47 10.68 -0.34
C LEU A 176 -11.38 10.88 0.73
N ILE A 177 -11.77 10.82 1.99
CA ILE A 177 -10.85 10.70 3.12
C ILE A 177 -10.97 9.27 3.62
N MET A 178 -9.85 8.64 4.01
CA MET A 178 -9.88 7.29 4.52
C MET A 178 -8.93 7.06 5.70
N ARG A 179 -9.31 6.10 6.54
CA ARG A 179 -8.43 5.46 7.53
C ARG A 179 -8.46 3.95 7.30
N VAL A 180 -7.37 3.27 7.63
CA VAL A 180 -7.23 1.83 7.38
C VAL A 180 -6.59 1.12 8.56
N HIS A 181 -7.16 -0.04 8.92
CA HIS A 181 -6.48 -1.06 9.72
C HIS A 181 -5.99 -2.17 8.80
N GLU A 182 -4.67 -2.26 8.61
CA GLU A 182 -4.08 -3.30 7.78
C GLU A 182 -3.93 -4.61 8.56
N ARG A 183 -4.26 -5.72 7.92
CA ARG A 183 -4.12 -7.07 8.45
C ARG A 183 -2.66 -7.33 8.86
N GLY A 184 -2.45 -7.63 10.13
CA GLY A 184 -1.13 -7.92 10.70
C GLY A 184 -0.27 -6.70 11.02
N SER A 185 -0.68 -5.48 10.65
CA SER A 185 0.12 -4.26 10.87
C SER A 185 -0.57 -3.22 11.75
N GLY A 186 -1.91 -3.30 11.91
CA GLY A 186 -2.66 -2.31 12.65
C GLY A 186 -3.02 -1.08 11.81
N GLU A 187 -3.28 0.05 12.48
CA GLU A 187 -3.55 1.31 11.77
C GLU A 187 -2.27 1.82 11.10
N THR A 188 -2.34 1.98 9.78
CA THR A 188 -1.24 2.53 8.98
C THR A 188 -1.64 3.86 8.35
N ARG A 189 -0.63 4.62 7.95
CA ARG A 189 -0.88 5.94 7.35
C ARG A 189 -1.36 5.85 5.90
N SER A 190 -1.17 4.73 5.21
CA SER A 190 -1.59 4.54 3.82
C SER A 190 -1.41 3.09 3.38
N CYS A 191 -2.46 2.49 2.82
CA CYS A 191 -2.45 1.17 2.18
C CYS A 191 -2.74 1.32 0.69
N GLY A 192 -1.80 0.91 -0.18
CA GLY A 192 -1.95 1.07 -1.63
C GLY A 192 -3.08 0.23 -2.23
N THR A 193 -3.20 -1.04 -1.82
CA THR A 193 -4.30 -1.93 -2.23
C THR A 193 -5.63 -1.47 -1.64
N GLY A 194 -5.64 -1.07 -0.37
CA GLY A 194 -6.82 -0.49 0.28
C GLY A 194 -7.33 0.76 -0.43
N THR A 195 -6.42 1.64 -0.87
CA THR A 195 -6.80 2.84 -1.66
C THR A 195 -7.49 2.46 -2.98
N CYS A 196 -7.00 1.41 -3.67
CA CYS A 196 -7.64 0.92 -4.90
C CYS A 196 -9.01 0.26 -4.61
N ALA A 197 -9.12 -0.50 -3.52
CA ALA A 197 -10.37 -1.09 -3.07
C ALA A 197 -11.42 -0.02 -2.75
N VAL A 198 -11.02 1.05 -2.05
CA VAL A 198 -11.85 2.21 -1.74
C VAL A 198 -12.38 2.89 -3.01
N ALA A 199 -11.55 3.05 -4.04
CA ALA A 199 -11.97 3.67 -5.30
C ALA A 199 -13.08 2.88 -6.01
N LEU A 200 -12.98 1.55 -6.07
CA LEU A 200 -14.05 0.71 -6.64
C LEU A 200 -15.30 0.76 -5.76
N ALA A 201 -15.15 0.58 -4.45
CA ALA A 201 -16.26 0.63 -3.52
C ALA A 201 -17.01 1.97 -3.61
N ALA A 202 -16.30 3.11 -3.71
CA ALA A 202 -16.89 4.44 -3.88
C ALA A 202 -17.65 4.58 -5.20
N THR A 203 -17.11 4.03 -6.30
CA THR A 203 -17.78 4.03 -7.59
C THR A 203 -19.12 3.28 -7.50
N ILE A 204 -19.14 2.13 -6.82
CA ILE A 204 -20.38 1.36 -6.60
C ILE A 204 -21.33 2.09 -5.65
N TYR A 205 -20.83 2.61 -4.53
CA TYR A 205 -21.62 3.30 -3.51
C TYR A 205 -22.35 4.53 -4.07
N THR A 206 -21.68 5.30 -4.92
CA THR A 206 -22.24 6.48 -5.59
C THR A 206 -23.05 6.14 -6.85
N ARG A 207 -23.24 4.84 -7.15
CA ARG A 207 -23.89 4.35 -8.38
C ARG A 207 -23.25 4.85 -9.66
N GLY A 208 -21.94 5.09 -9.60
CA GLY A 208 -21.12 5.47 -10.74
C GLY A 208 -20.90 4.30 -11.72
N ARG A 209 -20.11 4.58 -12.75
CA ARG A 209 -19.72 3.59 -13.78
C ARG A 209 -18.22 3.68 -14.03
N LEU A 210 -17.64 2.58 -14.48
CA LEU A 210 -16.27 2.56 -14.97
C LEU A 210 -16.23 3.08 -16.43
N PRO A 211 -15.15 3.77 -16.85
CA PRO A 211 -13.97 4.10 -16.03
C PRO A 211 -14.28 5.17 -14.96
N ALA A 212 -13.52 5.14 -13.88
CA ALA A 212 -13.69 6.07 -12.76
C ALA A 212 -12.33 6.59 -12.28
N ARG A 213 -12.33 7.81 -11.70
CA ARG A 213 -11.16 8.44 -11.08
C ARG A 213 -11.53 9.00 -9.73
N TRP A 214 -10.67 8.75 -8.73
CA TRP A 214 -10.85 9.22 -7.37
C TRP A 214 -9.57 9.83 -6.81
N ILE A 215 -9.71 10.92 -6.09
CA ILE A 215 -8.68 11.49 -5.22
C ILE A 215 -8.94 10.94 -3.82
N ILE A 216 -7.96 10.30 -3.21
CA ILE A 216 -8.12 9.62 -1.92
C ILE A 216 -7.05 10.13 -0.97
N LYS A 217 -7.46 10.54 0.23
CA LYS A 217 -6.62 11.16 1.24
C LYS A 217 -6.51 10.27 2.48
N PRO A 218 -5.66 9.25 2.49
CA PRO A 218 -5.24 8.63 3.73
C PRO A 218 -4.36 9.57 4.56
N PRO A 219 -4.12 9.31 5.86
CA PRO A 219 -3.24 10.14 6.69
C PRO A 219 -1.80 10.33 6.18
N GLY A 220 -1.36 9.46 5.27
CA GLY A 220 -0.02 9.48 4.67
C GLY A 220 0.15 10.44 3.49
N GLY A 221 -0.93 11.06 2.99
CA GLY A 221 -0.87 11.99 1.85
C GLY A 221 -1.99 11.76 0.85
N THR A 222 -1.91 12.42 -0.30
CA THR A 222 -2.94 12.33 -1.34
C THR A 222 -2.52 11.34 -2.42
N LEU A 223 -3.44 10.46 -2.79
CA LEU A 223 -3.28 9.47 -3.85
C LEU A 223 -4.40 9.65 -4.88
N ILE A 224 -4.13 9.27 -6.11
CA ILE A 224 -5.12 9.23 -7.18
C ILE A 224 -5.26 7.78 -7.64
N VAL A 225 -6.49 7.32 -7.81
CA VAL A 225 -6.78 6.01 -8.39
C VAL A 225 -7.62 6.18 -9.63
N ASP A 226 -7.10 5.71 -10.74
CA ASP A 226 -7.84 5.54 -11.99
C ASP A 226 -8.22 4.05 -12.14
N ILE A 227 -9.50 3.76 -12.35
CA ILE A 227 -9.98 2.40 -12.65
C ILE A 227 -10.51 2.42 -14.09
N ASP A 228 -9.98 1.56 -14.94
CA ASP A 228 -10.39 1.45 -16.34
C ASP A 228 -11.72 0.68 -16.52
N GLY A 229 -12.19 0.58 -17.77
CA GLY A 229 -13.44 -0.13 -18.10
C GLY A 229 -13.37 -1.66 -17.87
N HIS A 230 -12.20 -2.21 -17.55
CA HIS A 230 -11.95 -3.62 -17.25
C HIS A 230 -11.59 -3.85 -15.77
N SER A 231 -11.84 -2.87 -14.92
CA SER A 231 -11.53 -2.89 -13.47
C SER A 231 -10.03 -2.94 -13.15
N ASN A 232 -9.13 -2.57 -14.06
CA ASN A 232 -7.71 -2.46 -13.71
C ASN A 232 -7.47 -1.11 -13.01
N ALA A 233 -6.84 -1.17 -11.85
CA ALA A 233 -6.52 0.00 -11.04
C ALA A 233 -5.10 0.50 -11.31
N THR A 234 -4.96 1.80 -11.51
CA THR A 234 -3.69 2.52 -11.53
C THR A 234 -3.64 3.47 -10.34
N LEU A 235 -2.67 3.25 -9.47
CA LEU A 235 -2.41 4.08 -8.29
C LEU A 235 -1.34 5.11 -8.62
N THR A 236 -1.64 6.38 -8.43
CA THR A 236 -0.71 7.50 -8.66
C THR A 236 -0.49 8.28 -7.37
N GLY A 237 0.76 8.60 -7.07
CA GLY A 237 1.10 9.40 -5.92
C GLY A 237 2.59 9.73 -5.82
N PRO A 238 2.95 10.60 -4.85
CA PRO A 238 4.31 11.06 -4.68
C PRO A 238 5.25 9.96 -4.16
N ALA A 239 6.53 10.18 -4.39
CA ALA A 239 7.60 9.44 -3.75
C ALA A 239 8.82 10.37 -3.63
N GLU A 240 9.31 10.54 -2.40
CA GLU A 240 10.42 11.44 -2.09
C GLU A 240 11.57 10.68 -1.45
N LEU A 241 12.80 11.03 -1.83
CA LEU A 241 14.03 10.57 -1.18
C LEU A 241 14.43 11.62 -0.14
N ILE A 242 14.45 11.25 1.15
CA ILE A 242 14.61 12.21 2.23
C ILE A 242 16.09 12.45 2.53
N LYS A 243 16.83 11.37 2.80
CA LYS A 243 18.28 11.43 3.09
C LYS A 243 18.93 10.05 3.08
N ASP A 244 20.25 10.03 3.03
CA ASP A 244 21.05 8.83 3.21
C ASP A 244 21.32 8.55 4.70
N TYR A 245 21.41 7.25 5.04
CA TYR A 245 21.75 6.77 6.37
C TYR A 245 22.90 5.78 6.29
N ASP A 246 23.83 5.85 7.23
CA ASP A 246 24.76 4.75 7.47
C ASP A 246 24.07 3.66 8.30
N ILE A 247 23.83 2.52 7.66
CA ILE A 247 23.19 1.36 8.30
C ILE A 247 24.18 0.25 8.65
N THR A 248 25.49 0.47 8.51
CA THR A 248 26.54 -0.53 8.72
C THR A 248 26.47 -1.17 10.10
N SER A 249 26.16 -0.37 11.14
CA SER A 249 26.05 -0.85 12.51
C SER A 249 24.86 -1.82 12.73
N TYR A 250 23.82 -1.73 11.91
CA TYR A 250 22.66 -2.64 11.97
C TYR A 250 22.89 -3.93 11.20
N LEU A 251 23.82 -3.93 10.22
CA LEU A 251 24.15 -5.08 9.40
C LEU A 251 25.30 -5.92 10.00
N ALA A 252 26.08 -5.35 10.94
CA ALA A 252 27.13 -6.09 11.64
C ALA A 252 26.50 -7.24 12.47
N ILE A 253 27.07 -8.43 12.29
CA ILE A 253 26.67 -9.68 12.99
C ILE A 253 27.12 -9.65 14.45
#